data_03954e736c233aab8e750bb7e6d7a4e9
#
_entry.id   03954e736c233aab8e750bb7e6d7a4e9
#
_cell.length_a   1.000
_cell.length_b   1.000
_cell.length_c   1.000
_cell.angle_alpha   90.00
_cell.angle_beta   90.00
_cell.angle_gamma   90.00
#
_symmetry.space_group_name_H-M   'P 1'
#
loop_
_entity.id
_entity.type
_entity.pdbx_description
1 polymer ?
#
loop_
_entity_poly.entity_id
_entity_poly.type
_entity_poly.pdbx_seq_one_letter_code
_entity_poly.pdbx_strand_id
1 'polypeptide(L)'
;MMAKKLSIIIPVYNNPEELRLTLGSIARQDFPLEDLEVLVCDDGSHLDMKAVGEEFSGFFTVRYFWQEDQGFRPGTARNMGIRAAQGALCVFLDCGVIVTSGCLSEHYRLYQEHGEKLCVIGYILGNDTTSDLEEMRHIIDTHSPDEAAALMVERNMVDGRERTYQGMGDDLASWPAPSTVLWSLHFAVPTGFLRENGICFDEYFTTWGCEDNDFGIQLAYHGAKYVLARKAVAIHYPAKVRSYDKLHNDPQFRAGWLKNKEYLAKKYPHDTLVQLWLTKGGWVANHPELAEEAGQ
;
A
#
# COMPACT_ATOMS: atom_id res chain seq x y z
N MET A 1 -19.30 -5.72 22.46
CA MET A 1 -18.57 -6.34 21.35
C MET A 1 -17.10 -6.32 21.70
N MET A 2 -16.35 -7.40 21.49
CA MET A 2 -14.89 -7.38 21.67
C MET A 2 -14.30 -6.41 20.65
N ALA A 3 -13.25 -5.67 21.01
CA ALA A 3 -12.58 -4.75 20.09
C ALA A 3 -11.95 -5.55 18.95
N LYS A 4 -12.11 -5.08 17.71
CA LYS A 4 -11.47 -5.69 16.55
C LYS A 4 -9.94 -5.58 16.67
N LYS A 5 -9.22 -6.58 16.18
CA LYS A 5 -7.75 -6.55 16.13
C LYS A 5 -7.25 -5.83 14.87
N LEU A 6 -7.91 -6.10 13.73
CA LEU A 6 -7.53 -5.52 12.44
C LEU A 6 -8.69 -4.73 11.80
N SER A 7 -8.36 -3.59 11.21
CA SER A 7 -9.21 -2.88 10.25
C SER A 7 -8.50 -2.87 8.90
N ILE A 8 -9.06 -3.57 7.92
CA ILE A 8 -8.51 -3.64 6.56
C ILE A 8 -9.16 -2.54 5.73
N ILE A 9 -8.37 -1.59 5.23
CA ILE A 9 -8.84 -0.41 4.50
C ILE A 9 -8.54 -0.60 3.02
N ILE A 10 -9.60 -0.63 2.19
CA ILE A 10 -9.50 -0.88 0.75
C ILE A 10 -10.13 0.29 0.00
N PRO A 11 -9.34 1.20 -0.61
CA PRO A 11 -9.87 2.18 -1.53
C PRO A 11 -10.31 1.47 -2.82
N VAL A 12 -11.47 1.86 -3.36
CA VAL A 12 -12.01 1.24 -4.59
C VAL A 12 -12.61 2.32 -5.51
N TYR A 13 -12.48 2.10 -6.82
CA TYR A 13 -13.14 2.90 -7.84
C TYR A 13 -13.43 2.05 -9.09
N ASN A 14 -14.70 1.70 -9.31
CA ASN A 14 -15.20 0.99 -10.50
C ASN A 14 -14.50 -0.35 -10.83
N ASN A 15 -13.97 -1.07 -9.85
CA ASN A 15 -13.25 -2.34 -10.01
C ASN A 15 -13.90 -3.49 -9.23
N PRO A 16 -15.12 -3.95 -9.60
CA PRO A 16 -15.84 -4.97 -8.84
C PRO A 16 -15.13 -6.33 -8.84
N GLU A 17 -14.48 -6.72 -9.93
CA GLU A 17 -13.80 -8.01 -10.03
C GLU A 17 -12.54 -8.03 -9.17
N GLU A 18 -11.75 -6.98 -9.24
CA GLU A 18 -10.54 -6.83 -8.42
C GLU A 18 -10.91 -6.76 -6.92
N LEU A 19 -12.03 -6.11 -6.58
CA LEU A 19 -12.53 -6.09 -5.20
C LEU A 19 -12.90 -7.50 -4.73
N ARG A 20 -13.57 -8.32 -5.56
CA ARG A 20 -13.88 -9.73 -5.25
C ARG A 20 -12.62 -10.55 -5.00
N LEU A 21 -11.58 -10.36 -5.81
CA LEU A 21 -10.29 -11.06 -5.62
C LEU A 21 -9.68 -10.71 -4.27
N THR A 22 -9.64 -9.42 -3.91
CA THR A 22 -9.11 -8.96 -2.63
C THR A 22 -9.91 -9.53 -1.46
N LEU A 23 -11.23 -9.36 -1.47
CA LEU A 23 -12.12 -9.86 -0.41
C LEU A 23 -12.10 -11.39 -0.29
N GLY A 24 -12.05 -12.08 -1.42
CA GLY A 24 -11.94 -13.55 -1.46
C GLY A 24 -10.62 -14.06 -0.87
N SER A 25 -9.53 -13.34 -1.01
CA SER A 25 -8.25 -13.68 -0.38
C SER A 25 -8.27 -13.43 1.13
N ILE A 26 -8.94 -12.35 1.58
CA ILE A 26 -9.13 -12.06 3.01
C ILE A 26 -9.98 -13.14 3.68
N ALA A 27 -11.00 -13.67 2.99
CA ALA A 27 -11.85 -14.74 3.51
C ALA A 27 -11.11 -16.09 3.71
N ARG A 28 -9.90 -16.22 3.18
CA ARG A 28 -9.05 -17.43 3.28
C ARG A 28 -7.87 -17.27 4.24
N GLN A 29 -7.85 -16.19 5.03
CA GLN A 29 -6.77 -15.95 5.98
C GLN A 29 -6.80 -16.94 7.14
N ASP A 30 -5.64 -17.29 7.66
CA ASP A 30 -5.47 -18.07 8.90
C ASP A 30 -5.71 -17.22 10.17
N PHE A 31 -5.91 -15.92 10.00
CA PHE A 31 -6.28 -14.98 11.06
C PHE A 31 -7.77 -15.13 11.41
N PRO A 32 -8.16 -15.08 12.71
CA PRO A 32 -9.57 -15.16 13.10
C PRO A 32 -10.42 -14.07 12.45
N LEU A 33 -11.35 -14.46 11.56
CA LEU A 33 -12.14 -13.52 10.75
C LEU A 33 -13.10 -12.67 11.59
N GLU A 34 -13.52 -13.17 12.77
CA GLU A 34 -14.30 -12.41 13.75
C GLU A 34 -13.54 -11.24 14.39
N ASP A 35 -12.21 -11.30 14.40
CA ASP A 35 -11.33 -10.27 14.96
C ASP A 35 -10.96 -9.16 13.95
N LEU A 36 -11.41 -9.27 12.70
CA LEU A 36 -11.19 -8.25 11.68
C LEU A 36 -12.47 -7.58 11.21
N GLU A 37 -12.34 -6.40 10.66
CA GLU A 37 -13.32 -5.71 9.83
C GLU A 37 -12.68 -5.27 8.52
N VAL A 38 -13.47 -5.22 7.45
CA VAL A 38 -13.06 -4.68 6.15
C VAL A 38 -13.84 -3.40 5.88
N LEU A 39 -13.11 -2.34 5.58
CA LEU A 39 -13.62 -1.01 5.28
C LEU A 39 -13.44 -0.76 3.78
N VAL A 40 -14.49 -0.95 3.01
CA VAL A 40 -14.52 -0.65 1.57
C VAL A 40 -14.76 0.86 1.43
N CYS A 41 -13.76 1.57 0.94
CA CYS A 41 -13.74 3.04 0.85
C CYS A 41 -13.83 3.46 -0.62
N ASP A 42 -15.03 3.77 -1.08
CA ASP A 42 -15.35 4.02 -2.48
C ASP A 42 -15.13 5.48 -2.85
N ASP A 43 -14.27 5.71 -3.85
CA ASP A 43 -13.89 7.03 -4.39
C ASP A 43 -14.87 7.51 -5.48
N GLY A 44 -16.17 7.21 -5.33
CA GLY A 44 -17.22 7.72 -6.20
C GLY A 44 -17.55 6.82 -7.38
N SER A 45 -17.51 5.49 -7.20
CA SER A 45 -17.89 4.55 -8.24
C SER A 45 -19.32 4.74 -8.74
N HIS A 46 -19.52 4.52 -10.03
CA HIS A 46 -20.85 4.38 -10.64
C HIS A 46 -21.31 2.92 -10.67
N LEU A 47 -20.42 1.95 -10.46
CA LEU A 47 -20.72 0.55 -10.27
C LEU A 47 -21.02 0.27 -8.78
N ASP A 48 -21.85 -0.75 -8.50
CA ASP A 48 -22.26 -1.07 -7.13
C ASP A 48 -21.18 -1.84 -6.36
N MET A 49 -20.19 -1.11 -5.84
CA MET A 49 -19.13 -1.66 -5.02
C MET A 49 -19.63 -2.13 -3.65
N LYS A 50 -20.75 -1.55 -3.17
CA LYS A 50 -21.38 -1.94 -1.92
C LYS A 50 -21.91 -3.37 -2.00
N ALA A 51 -22.63 -3.70 -3.08
CA ALA A 51 -23.14 -5.07 -3.30
C ALA A 51 -22.01 -6.10 -3.31
N VAL A 52 -20.86 -5.76 -3.95
CA VAL A 52 -19.68 -6.64 -3.92
C VAL A 52 -19.16 -6.86 -2.49
N GLY A 53 -19.09 -5.81 -1.67
CA GLY A 53 -18.71 -5.95 -0.27
C GLY A 53 -19.67 -6.84 0.52
N GLU A 54 -20.98 -6.70 0.28
CA GLU A 54 -22.03 -7.46 0.96
C GLU A 54 -21.98 -8.97 0.65
N GLU A 55 -21.44 -9.38 -0.51
CA GLU A 55 -21.20 -10.80 -0.84
C GLU A 55 -20.34 -11.52 0.22
N PHE A 56 -19.49 -10.78 0.93
CA PHE A 56 -18.54 -11.30 1.92
C PHE A 56 -18.97 -11.10 3.38
N SER A 57 -20.13 -10.51 3.64
CA SER A 57 -20.63 -10.24 4.99
C SER A 57 -20.85 -11.49 5.86
N GLY A 58 -20.93 -12.67 5.23
CA GLY A 58 -21.00 -13.96 5.93
C GLY A 58 -19.65 -14.45 6.49
N PHE A 59 -18.53 -13.89 6.05
CA PHE A 59 -17.18 -14.26 6.51
C PHE A 59 -16.66 -13.34 7.58
N PHE A 60 -16.82 -12.03 7.40
CA PHE A 60 -16.30 -11.00 8.31
C PHE A 60 -17.19 -9.75 8.28
N THR A 61 -16.95 -8.82 9.20
CA THR A 61 -17.65 -7.53 9.22
C THR A 61 -17.20 -6.68 8.04
N VAL A 62 -18.12 -6.34 7.12
CA VAL A 62 -17.86 -5.39 6.02
C VAL A 62 -18.58 -4.09 6.33
N ARG A 63 -17.88 -2.98 6.16
CA ARG A 63 -18.44 -1.62 6.26
C ARG A 63 -18.09 -0.87 4.99
N TYR A 64 -19.07 -0.21 4.39
CA TYR A 64 -18.95 0.53 3.15
C TYR A 64 -19.04 2.04 3.40
N PHE A 65 -18.13 2.79 2.78
CA PHE A 65 -18.06 4.24 2.79
C PHE A 65 -17.94 4.74 1.37
N TRP A 66 -18.62 5.82 1.05
CA TRP A 66 -18.64 6.40 -0.28
C TRP A 66 -18.40 7.90 -0.22
N GLN A 67 -17.69 8.44 -1.18
CA GLN A 67 -17.56 9.88 -1.43
C GLN A 67 -17.90 10.19 -2.89
N GLU A 68 -18.26 11.44 -3.18
CA GLU A 68 -18.52 11.88 -4.55
C GLU A 68 -17.27 11.80 -5.42
N ASP A 69 -17.41 11.36 -6.68
CA ASP A 69 -16.33 11.34 -7.66
C ASP A 69 -15.87 12.79 -7.98
N GLN A 70 -14.67 13.11 -7.57
CA GLN A 70 -13.99 14.37 -7.88
C GLN A 70 -12.59 14.11 -8.43
N GLY A 71 -12.41 13.03 -9.20
CA GLY A 71 -11.16 12.58 -9.76
C GLY A 71 -10.44 11.54 -8.88
N PHE A 72 -9.17 11.32 -9.12
CA PHE A 72 -8.38 10.26 -8.47
C PHE A 72 -8.00 10.65 -7.03
N ARG A 73 -8.73 10.17 -6.04
CA ARG A 73 -8.54 10.53 -4.63
C ARG A 73 -8.47 9.33 -3.68
N PRO A 74 -7.62 8.33 -3.96
CA PRO A 74 -7.50 7.14 -3.11
C PRO A 74 -7.05 7.48 -1.68
N GLY A 75 -6.24 8.54 -1.50
CA GLY A 75 -5.85 9.03 -0.18
C GLY A 75 -7.05 9.50 0.66
N THR A 76 -7.95 10.31 0.07
CA THR A 76 -9.19 10.76 0.73
C THR A 76 -10.09 9.57 1.07
N ALA A 77 -10.20 8.59 0.15
CA ALA A 77 -10.94 7.35 0.40
C ALA A 77 -10.34 6.56 1.59
N ARG A 78 -9.01 6.38 1.63
CA ARG A 78 -8.34 5.73 2.78
C ARG A 78 -8.56 6.49 4.09
N ASN A 79 -8.66 7.82 4.05
CA ASN A 79 -8.97 8.64 5.23
C ASN A 79 -10.34 8.33 5.82
N MET A 80 -11.36 8.00 5.00
CA MET A 80 -12.65 7.54 5.52
C MET A 80 -12.47 6.27 6.35
N GLY A 81 -11.64 5.32 5.85
CA GLY A 81 -11.29 4.10 6.56
C GLY A 81 -10.55 4.37 7.87
N ILE A 82 -9.51 5.22 7.87
CA ILE A 82 -8.75 5.59 9.07
C ILE A 82 -9.66 6.16 10.17
N ARG A 83 -10.55 7.06 9.80
CA ARG A 83 -11.53 7.65 10.74
C ARG A 83 -12.50 6.61 11.32
N ALA A 84 -12.90 5.64 10.51
CA ALA A 84 -13.89 4.64 10.87
C ALA A 84 -13.32 3.39 11.53
N ALA A 85 -12.02 3.12 11.41
CA ALA A 85 -11.35 1.91 11.89
C ALA A 85 -11.64 1.63 13.38
N GLN A 86 -11.90 0.37 13.74
CA GLN A 86 -12.15 -0.08 15.11
C GLN A 86 -11.08 -1.08 15.59
N GLY A 87 -10.27 -1.59 14.66
CA GLY A 87 -9.13 -2.46 14.94
C GLY A 87 -7.95 -1.72 15.55
N ALA A 88 -7.13 -2.44 16.30
CA ALA A 88 -5.89 -1.91 16.86
C ALA A 88 -4.86 -1.57 15.77
N LEU A 89 -4.88 -2.31 14.65
CA LEU A 89 -3.99 -2.13 13.51
C LEU A 89 -4.80 -1.88 12.24
N CYS A 90 -4.51 -0.79 11.52
CA CYS A 90 -4.98 -0.55 10.17
C CYS A 90 -4.06 -1.26 9.18
N VAL A 91 -4.61 -2.16 8.37
CA VAL A 91 -3.93 -2.78 7.22
C VAL A 91 -4.49 -2.14 5.95
N PHE A 92 -3.64 -1.54 5.15
CA PHE A 92 -3.99 -0.91 3.89
C PHE A 92 -3.70 -1.88 2.75
N LEU A 93 -4.70 -2.16 1.94
CA LEU A 93 -4.60 -2.97 0.73
C LEU A 93 -5.27 -2.22 -0.41
N ASP A 94 -4.61 -2.09 -1.55
CA ASP A 94 -5.28 -1.58 -2.73
C ASP A 94 -6.26 -2.62 -3.29
N CYS A 95 -7.31 -2.17 -3.95
CA CYS A 95 -8.23 -3.02 -4.70
C CYS A 95 -7.46 -3.79 -5.79
N GLY A 96 -7.58 -5.11 -5.82
CA GLY A 96 -6.78 -6.01 -6.66
C GLY A 96 -5.52 -6.56 -5.97
N VAL A 97 -5.27 -6.22 -4.70
CA VAL A 97 -4.23 -6.89 -3.91
C VAL A 97 -4.79 -8.17 -3.31
N ILE A 98 -4.15 -9.29 -3.58
CA ILE A 98 -4.52 -10.65 -3.17
C ILE A 98 -3.51 -11.11 -2.12
N VAL A 99 -3.96 -11.37 -0.91
CA VAL A 99 -3.09 -11.74 0.22
C VAL A 99 -2.98 -13.26 0.36
N THR A 100 -1.76 -13.76 0.65
CA THR A 100 -1.53 -15.18 0.99
C THR A 100 -2.11 -15.49 2.38
N SER A 101 -2.32 -16.75 2.70
CA SER A 101 -3.05 -17.20 3.91
C SER A 101 -2.47 -16.67 5.22
N GLY A 102 -1.15 -16.57 5.37
CA GLY A 102 -0.47 -16.08 6.57
C GLY A 102 -0.24 -14.56 6.66
N CYS A 103 -0.69 -13.80 5.66
CA CYS A 103 -0.35 -12.37 5.53
C CYS A 103 -0.83 -11.52 6.71
N LEU A 104 -2.11 -11.64 7.08
CA LEU A 104 -2.68 -10.83 8.18
C LEU A 104 -2.15 -11.24 9.55
N SER A 105 -1.90 -12.53 9.76
CA SER A 105 -1.27 -13.05 10.97
C SER A 105 0.13 -12.47 11.17
N GLU A 106 0.91 -12.32 10.10
CA GLU A 106 2.26 -11.74 10.17
C GLU A 106 2.22 -10.25 10.48
N HIS A 107 1.30 -9.47 9.87
CA HIS A 107 1.11 -8.07 10.24
C HIS A 107 0.79 -7.90 11.72
N TYR A 108 -0.14 -8.70 12.24
CA TYR A 108 -0.55 -8.62 13.64
C TYR A 108 0.57 -9.08 14.59
N ARG A 109 1.33 -10.12 14.21
CA ARG A 109 2.50 -10.59 14.96
C ARG A 109 3.55 -9.47 15.11
N LEU A 110 3.88 -8.79 14.01
CA LEU A 110 4.83 -7.67 14.03
C LEU A 110 4.31 -6.49 14.88
N TYR A 111 3.02 -6.19 14.81
CA TYR A 111 2.42 -5.20 15.70
C TYR A 111 2.57 -5.57 17.18
N GLN A 112 2.33 -6.81 17.53
CA GLN A 112 2.50 -7.28 18.92
C GLN A 112 3.98 -7.23 19.37
N GLU A 113 4.90 -7.49 18.47
CA GLU A 113 6.34 -7.47 18.75
C GLU A 113 6.91 -6.05 18.88
N HIS A 114 6.51 -5.13 18.02
CA HIS A 114 7.10 -3.79 17.91
C HIS A 114 6.27 -2.67 18.54
N GLY A 115 4.97 -2.91 18.83
CA GLY A 115 4.11 -1.96 19.53
C GLY A 115 3.57 -0.82 18.68
N GLU A 116 3.25 0.30 19.34
CA GLU A 116 2.38 1.34 18.77
C GLU A 116 3.03 2.23 17.71
N LYS A 117 4.35 2.43 17.71
CA LYS A 117 5.05 3.30 16.75
C LYS A 117 5.64 2.49 15.61
N LEU A 118 4.80 1.92 14.78
CA LEU A 118 5.18 0.95 13.76
C LEU A 118 4.59 1.31 12.38
N CYS A 119 5.39 1.12 11.34
CA CYS A 119 4.95 1.03 9.95
C CYS A 119 5.47 -0.28 9.37
N VAL A 120 4.58 -1.23 9.11
CA VAL A 120 4.92 -2.50 8.48
C VAL A 120 4.77 -2.36 6.98
N ILE A 121 5.85 -2.56 6.24
CA ILE A 121 5.84 -2.63 4.77
C ILE A 121 5.65 -4.10 4.38
N GLY A 122 4.51 -4.42 3.77
CA GLY A 122 4.24 -5.75 3.24
C GLY A 122 5.04 -6.04 1.96
N TYR A 123 5.33 -7.31 1.71
CA TYR A 123 6.00 -7.76 0.49
C TYR A 123 4.97 -8.06 -0.59
N ILE A 124 5.13 -7.49 -1.80
CA ILE A 124 4.13 -7.59 -2.85
C ILE A 124 4.73 -8.08 -4.17
N LEU A 125 4.26 -9.23 -4.63
CA LEU A 125 4.69 -9.85 -5.89
C LEU A 125 3.96 -9.23 -7.09
N GLY A 126 4.63 -9.22 -8.25
CA GLY A 126 4.04 -8.79 -9.51
C GLY A 126 3.89 -7.28 -9.68
N ASN A 127 4.46 -6.49 -8.79
CA ASN A 127 4.50 -5.03 -8.92
C ASN A 127 5.84 -4.54 -9.49
N ASP A 128 6.53 -5.37 -10.27
CA ASP A 128 7.73 -5.02 -11.02
C ASP A 128 7.39 -4.49 -12.42
N THR A 129 8.40 -4.05 -13.16
CA THR A 129 8.25 -3.47 -14.50
C THR A 129 8.50 -4.46 -15.64
N THR A 130 8.89 -5.70 -15.33
CA THR A 130 9.42 -6.66 -16.31
C THR A 130 8.57 -7.91 -16.49
N SER A 131 7.78 -8.30 -15.48
CA SER A 131 6.95 -9.50 -15.51
C SER A 131 5.90 -9.45 -16.64
N ASP A 132 5.64 -10.59 -17.27
CA ASP A 132 4.58 -10.74 -18.26
C ASP A 132 3.19 -10.67 -17.58
N LEU A 133 2.35 -9.71 -18.01
CA LEU A 133 1.04 -9.47 -17.39
C LEU A 133 0.02 -10.56 -17.70
N GLU A 134 0.12 -11.24 -18.85
CA GLU A 134 -0.79 -12.32 -19.23
C GLU A 134 -0.43 -13.58 -18.45
N GLU A 135 0.85 -13.90 -18.33
CA GLU A 135 1.34 -15.00 -17.51
C GLU A 135 0.95 -14.79 -16.03
N MET A 136 1.11 -13.59 -15.50
CA MET A 136 0.69 -13.25 -14.13
C MET A 136 -0.81 -13.51 -13.92
N ARG A 137 -1.68 -13.03 -14.84
CA ARG A 137 -3.12 -13.29 -14.75
C ARG A 137 -3.41 -14.78 -14.78
N HIS A 138 -2.80 -15.51 -15.70
CA HIS A 138 -3.00 -16.95 -15.79
C HIS A 138 -2.63 -17.69 -14.50
N ILE A 139 -1.50 -17.34 -13.88
CA ILE A 139 -1.08 -17.90 -12.60
C ILE A 139 -2.13 -17.59 -11.51
N ILE A 140 -2.54 -16.33 -11.38
CA ILE A 140 -3.48 -15.88 -10.35
C ILE A 140 -4.87 -16.53 -10.55
N ASP A 141 -5.35 -16.61 -11.77
CA ASP A 141 -6.70 -17.09 -12.09
C ASP A 141 -6.83 -18.63 -11.95
N THR A 142 -5.70 -19.36 -11.95
CA THR A 142 -5.69 -20.83 -11.96
C THR A 142 -5.18 -21.48 -10.68
N HIS A 143 -4.66 -20.69 -9.72
CA HIS A 143 -4.06 -21.22 -8.50
C HIS A 143 -4.63 -20.51 -7.26
N SER A 144 -4.50 -21.13 -6.09
CA SER A 144 -4.72 -20.43 -4.82
C SER A 144 -3.70 -19.31 -4.62
N PRO A 145 -3.97 -18.31 -3.76
CA PRO A 145 -3.02 -17.23 -3.51
C PRO A 145 -1.62 -17.70 -3.08
N ASP A 146 -1.55 -18.74 -2.27
CA ASP A 146 -0.28 -19.30 -1.78
C ASP A 146 0.49 -20.02 -2.89
N GLU A 147 -0.19 -20.82 -3.71
CA GLU A 147 0.40 -21.47 -4.88
C GLU A 147 0.84 -20.47 -5.95
N ALA A 148 -0.01 -19.47 -6.22
CA ALA A 148 0.32 -18.39 -7.15
C ALA A 148 1.57 -17.63 -6.69
N ALA A 149 1.64 -17.26 -5.39
CA ALA A 149 2.82 -16.61 -4.83
C ALA A 149 4.09 -17.44 -4.98
N ALA A 150 4.03 -18.74 -4.71
CA ALA A 150 5.17 -19.65 -4.88
C ALA A 150 5.65 -19.69 -6.34
N LEU A 151 4.73 -19.85 -7.29
CA LEU A 151 5.04 -19.86 -8.72
C LEU A 151 5.60 -18.51 -9.21
N MET A 152 5.07 -17.40 -8.74
CA MET A 152 5.57 -16.08 -9.10
C MET A 152 7.01 -15.86 -8.60
N VAL A 153 7.34 -16.34 -7.39
CA VAL A 153 8.72 -16.30 -6.88
C VAL A 153 9.65 -17.14 -7.75
N GLU A 154 9.25 -18.36 -8.14
CA GLU A 154 10.02 -19.23 -9.06
C GLU A 154 10.28 -18.55 -10.42
N ARG A 155 9.33 -17.72 -10.89
CA ARG A 155 9.41 -16.95 -12.14
C ARG A 155 10.10 -15.60 -12.00
N ASN A 156 10.62 -15.28 -10.82
CA ASN A 156 11.24 -13.99 -10.50
C ASN A 156 10.30 -12.79 -10.70
N MET A 157 8.98 -12.98 -10.52
CA MET A 157 7.96 -11.93 -10.49
C MET A 157 7.90 -11.36 -9.08
N VAL A 158 8.90 -10.57 -8.73
CA VAL A 158 9.14 -10.11 -7.35
C VAL A 158 8.51 -8.74 -7.05
N ASP A 159 8.72 -8.24 -5.84
CA ASP A 159 8.37 -6.88 -5.44
C ASP A 159 9.18 -5.86 -6.25
N GLY A 160 8.54 -4.83 -6.77
CA GLY A 160 9.22 -3.76 -7.53
C GLY A 160 10.32 -3.04 -6.76
N ARG A 161 10.32 -3.16 -5.42
CA ARG A 161 11.32 -2.62 -4.51
C ARG A 161 12.46 -3.62 -4.20
N GLU A 162 12.38 -4.85 -4.69
CA GLU A 162 13.32 -5.93 -4.33
C GLU A 162 14.77 -5.54 -4.58
N ARG A 163 15.05 -4.88 -5.70
CA ARG A 163 16.42 -4.40 -6.00
C ARG A 163 16.95 -3.43 -4.94
N THR A 164 16.07 -2.59 -4.37
CA THR A 164 16.42 -1.67 -3.30
C THR A 164 16.69 -2.44 -2.01
N TYR A 165 15.86 -3.42 -1.66
CA TYR A 165 16.06 -4.28 -0.50
C TYR A 165 17.38 -5.08 -0.59
N GLN A 166 17.69 -5.63 -1.76
CA GLN A 166 18.95 -6.34 -1.98
C GLN A 166 20.19 -5.46 -1.81
N GLY A 167 20.10 -4.20 -2.22
CA GLY A 167 21.20 -3.24 -2.09
C GLY A 167 21.36 -2.65 -0.70
N MET A 168 20.23 -2.38 0.00
CA MET A 168 20.20 -1.68 1.29
C MET A 168 20.07 -2.62 2.50
N GLY A 169 19.66 -3.88 2.28
CA GLY A 169 19.28 -4.82 3.33
C GLY A 169 17.83 -4.64 3.79
N ASP A 170 17.34 -5.63 4.54
CA ASP A 170 15.94 -5.70 4.99
C ASP A 170 15.65 -4.90 6.27
N ASP A 171 16.68 -4.40 6.96
CA ASP A 171 16.51 -3.60 8.17
C ASP A 171 16.17 -2.14 7.83
N LEU A 172 14.89 -1.90 7.50
CA LEU A 172 14.40 -0.57 7.18
C LEU A 172 14.60 0.46 8.30
N ALA A 173 14.73 0.01 9.55
CA ALA A 173 14.96 0.90 10.69
C ALA A 173 16.35 1.55 10.63
N SER A 174 17.30 0.95 9.92
CA SER A 174 18.64 1.49 9.70
C SER A 174 18.72 2.44 8.50
N TRP A 175 17.67 2.53 7.67
CA TRP A 175 17.69 3.37 6.48
C TRP A 175 17.48 4.84 6.82
N PRO A 176 18.22 5.76 6.19
CA PRO A 176 18.03 7.21 6.37
C PRO A 176 16.62 7.68 5.96
N ALA A 177 16.06 7.13 4.87
CA ALA A 177 14.75 7.53 4.32
C ALA A 177 13.84 6.34 4.04
N PRO A 178 13.43 5.55 5.05
CA PRO A 178 12.62 4.34 4.86
C PRO A 178 11.23 4.65 4.29
N SER A 179 10.73 5.88 4.42
CA SER A 179 9.48 6.34 3.84
C SER A 179 9.44 6.25 2.31
N THR A 180 10.59 6.20 1.64
CA THR A 180 10.68 6.09 0.18
C THR A 180 10.16 4.77 -0.38
N VAL A 181 10.10 3.71 0.45
CA VAL A 181 9.55 2.40 0.08
C VAL A 181 8.13 2.16 0.59
N LEU A 182 7.52 3.15 1.24
CA LEU A 182 6.09 3.06 1.52
C LEU A 182 5.33 3.34 0.22
N TRP A 183 4.79 2.26 -0.34
CA TRP A 183 3.81 2.30 -1.43
C TRP A 183 2.50 1.78 -0.87
N SER A 184 1.40 2.48 -1.14
CA SER A 184 0.11 2.24 -0.50
C SER A 184 -0.54 0.90 -0.84
N LEU A 185 0.06 0.13 -1.74
CA LEU A 185 -0.42 -1.17 -2.17
C LEU A 185 -0.65 -2.15 -1.02
N HIS A 186 0.30 -2.21 -0.06
CA HIS A 186 0.28 -3.18 1.03
C HIS A 186 1.17 -2.73 2.19
N PHE A 187 0.57 -2.22 3.26
CA PHE A 187 1.27 -1.82 4.49
C PHE A 187 0.33 -1.81 5.68
N ALA A 188 0.87 -1.69 6.90
CA ALA A 188 0.06 -1.57 8.10
C ALA A 188 0.64 -0.56 9.10
N VAL A 189 -0.27 0.13 9.83
CA VAL A 189 0.08 1.13 10.85
C VAL A 189 -0.91 1.01 12.02
N PRO A 190 -0.45 1.10 13.29
CA PRO A 190 -1.35 1.10 14.45
C PRO A 190 -2.36 2.24 14.41
N THR A 191 -3.62 1.91 14.65
CA THR A 191 -4.74 2.87 14.59
C THR A 191 -4.59 3.98 15.62
N GLY A 192 -4.11 3.63 16.84
CA GLY A 192 -3.83 4.59 17.91
C GLY A 192 -2.80 5.63 17.46
N PHE A 193 -1.69 5.17 16.86
CA PHE A 193 -0.63 6.04 16.38
C PHE A 193 -1.09 7.06 15.33
N LEU A 194 -1.93 6.62 14.38
CA LEU A 194 -2.50 7.52 13.38
C LEU A 194 -3.37 8.61 14.03
N ARG A 195 -4.25 8.22 14.96
CA ARG A 195 -5.19 9.13 15.59
C ARG A 195 -4.56 10.11 16.55
N GLU A 196 -3.66 9.64 17.42
CA GLU A 196 -2.99 10.46 18.43
C GLU A 196 -2.13 11.56 17.80
N ASN A 197 -1.58 11.29 16.61
CA ASN A 197 -0.72 12.22 15.89
C ASN A 197 -1.42 12.96 14.74
N GLY A 198 -2.72 12.69 14.51
CA GLY A 198 -3.48 13.32 13.42
C GLY A 198 -2.95 12.96 12.03
N ILE A 199 -2.30 11.78 11.88
CA ILE A 199 -1.70 11.35 10.62
C ILE A 199 -2.80 10.86 9.68
N CYS A 200 -2.86 11.44 8.49
CA CYS A 200 -3.79 11.06 7.42
C CYS A 200 -3.16 11.35 6.05
N PHE A 201 -3.73 10.77 5.00
CA PHE A 201 -3.34 11.12 3.63
C PHE A 201 -3.69 12.58 3.35
N ASP A 202 -2.77 13.31 2.71
CA ASP A 202 -3.00 14.69 2.32
C ASP A 202 -3.97 14.75 1.13
N GLU A 203 -5.12 15.38 1.34
CA GLU A 203 -6.20 15.45 0.35
C GLU A 203 -5.90 16.41 -0.83
N TYR A 204 -4.73 17.07 -0.83
CA TYR A 204 -4.22 17.80 -1.99
C TYR A 204 -3.97 16.89 -3.19
N PHE A 205 -3.56 15.63 -2.96
CA PHE A 205 -3.23 14.70 -4.02
C PHE A 205 -4.51 14.18 -4.70
N THR A 206 -4.78 14.73 -5.88
CA THR A 206 -5.93 14.38 -6.73
C THR A 206 -5.52 13.76 -8.06
N THR A 207 -4.24 13.39 -8.18
CA THR A 207 -3.64 12.67 -9.31
C THR A 207 -2.69 11.61 -8.77
N TRP A 208 -2.31 10.65 -9.60
CA TRP A 208 -1.48 9.53 -9.20
C TRP A 208 -0.09 9.93 -8.70
N GLY A 209 0.31 9.33 -7.58
CA GLY A 209 1.67 9.30 -7.02
C GLY A 209 1.97 10.38 -6.00
N CYS A 210 2.90 10.08 -5.13
CA CYS A 210 3.42 10.87 -4.01
C CYS A 210 2.52 10.93 -2.76
N GLU A 211 1.25 10.57 -2.80
CA GLU A 211 0.35 10.59 -1.63
C GLU A 211 0.78 9.58 -0.55
N ASP A 212 1.28 8.44 -0.99
CA ASP A 212 1.81 7.38 -0.14
C ASP A 212 3.16 7.76 0.48
N ASN A 213 4.04 8.37 -0.31
CA ASN A 213 5.32 8.86 0.18
C ASN A 213 5.12 9.99 1.19
N ASP A 214 4.19 10.93 0.94
CA ASP A 214 3.83 11.96 1.93
C ASP A 214 3.35 11.34 3.24
N PHE A 215 2.47 10.36 3.16
CA PHE A 215 1.99 9.64 4.33
C PHE A 215 3.15 8.95 5.09
N GLY A 216 4.06 8.31 4.35
CA GLY A 216 5.28 7.73 4.92
C GLY A 216 6.16 8.78 5.62
N ILE A 217 6.39 9.94 5.00
CA ILE A 217 7.19 11.02 5.61
C ILE A 217 6.54 11.49 6.92
N GLN A 218 5.21 11.66 6.96
CA GLN A 218 4.50 12.00 8.20
C GLN A 218 4.72 10.94 9.29
N LEU A 219 4.63 9.65 8.95
CA LEU A 219 4.93 8.56 9.90
C LEU A 219 6.35 8.65 10.44
N ALA A 220 7.34 8.89 9.57
CA ALA A 220 8.74 9.03 9.96
C ALA A 220 8.96 10.23 10.90
N TYR A 221 8.33 11.38 10.62
CA TYR A 221 8.41 12.58 11.47
C TYR A 221 7.81 12.36 12.87
N HIS A 222 6.84 11.47 13.01
CA HIS A 222 6.28 11.09 14.32
C HIS A 222 7.01 9.91 14.97
N GLY A 223 8.11 9.45 14.36
CA GLY A 223 9.01 8.45 14.93
C GLY A 223 8.52 7.01 14.75
N ALA A 224 7.81 6.72 13.66
CA ALA A 224 7.46 5.36 13.30
C ALA A 224 8.73 4.52 13.00
N LYS A 225 8.81 3.33 13.56
CA LYS A 225 9.77 2.29 13.16
C LYS A 225 9.25 1.59 11.91
N TYR A 226 10.05 1.59 10.85
CA TYR A 226 9.74 0.85 9.63
C TYR A 226 10.25 -0.58 9.71
N VAL A 227 9.41 -1.54 9.32
CA VAL A 227 9.73 -2.97 9.31
C VAL A 227 9.29 -3.58 7.99
N LEU A 228 10.19 -4.26 7.29
CA LEU A 228 9.84 -5.06 6.11
C LEU A 228 9.30 -6.43 6.54
N ALA A 229 8.08 -6.72 6.17
CA ALA A 229 7.41 -7.99 6.46
C ALA A 229 7.52 -8.96 5.26
N ARG A 230 8.66 -9.59 5.06
CA ARG A 230 8.88 -10.55 3.97
C ARG A 230 7.90 -11.74 3.98
N LYS A 231 7.30 -12.05 5.13
CA LYS A 231 6.32 -13.13 5.29
C LYS A 231 4.88 -12.65 5.12
N ALA A 232 4.62 -11.35 5.20
CA ALA A 232 3.33 -10.79 4.82
C ALA A 232 3.31 -10.62 3.30
N VAL A 233 3.08 -11.73 2.59
CA VAL A 233 3.12 -11.76 1.13
C VAL A 233 1.75 -11.45 0.55
N ALA A 234 1.74 -10.59 -0.45
CA ALA A 234 0.58 -10.30 -1.28
C ALA A 234 0.96 -10.34 -2.77
N ILE A 235 -0.03 -10.42 -3.63
CA ILE A 235 0.11 -10.39 -5.08
C ILE A 235 -0.66 -9.18 -5.59
N HIS A 236 -0.05 -8.38 -6.45
CA HIS A 236 -0.76 -7.32 -7.16
C HIS A 236 -1.38 -7.87 -8.44
N TYR A 237 -2.72 -7.89 -8.52
CA TYR A 237 -3.40 -8.28 -9.76
C TYR A 237 -3.03 -7.31 -10.88
N PRO A 238 -2.56 -7.80 -12.04
CA PRO A 238 -1.97 -6.93 -13.04
C PRO A 238 -3.02 -6.06 -13.74
N ALA A 239 -2.84 -4.76 -13.67
CA ALA A 239 -3.63 -3.81 -14.46
C ALA A 239 -3.42 -4.04 -15.96
N LYS A 240 -4.37 -3.59 -16.79
CA LYS A 240 -4.24 -3.66 -18.27
C LYS A 240 -3.00 -2.91 -18.80
N VAL A 241 -2.67 -1.80 -18.15
CA VAL A 241 -1.49 -0.96 -18.47
C VAL A 241 -0.84 -0.57 -17.14
N ARG A 242 0.45 -0.81 -17.01
CA ARG A 242 1.23 -0.42 -15.82
C ARG A 242 1.23 1.10 -15.63
N SER A 243 1.21 1.56 -14.39
CA SER A 243 1.35 2.99 -14.07
C SER A 243 2.68 3.55 -14.55
N TYR A 244 3.75 2.74 -14.53
CA TYR A 244 5.04 3.10 -15.09
C TYR A 244 4.97 3.39 -16.60
N ASP A 245 4.26 2.58 -17.38
CA ASP A 245 4.08 2.78 -18.81
C ASP A 245 3.25 4.03 -19.10
N LYS A 246 2.20 4.29 -18.29
CA LYS A 246 1.43 5.54 -18.36
C LYS A 246 2.30 6.76 -18.08
N LEU A 247 3.18 6.70 -17.07
CA LEU A 247 4.09 7.80 -16.73
C LEU A 247 4.99 8.20 -17.91
N HIS A 248 5.38 7.24 -18.76
CA HIS A 248 6.24 7.48 -19.92
C HIS A 248 5.46 7.87 -21.16
N ASN A 249 4.26 7.32 -21.36
CA ASN A 249 3.52 7.41 -22.61
C ASN A 249 2.29 8.34 -22.55
N ASP A 250 1.86 8.79 -21.36
CA ASP A 250 0.73 9.70 -21.17
C ASP A 250 1.20 11.04 -20.60
N PRO A 251 1.22 12.12 -21.41
CA PRO A 251 1.66 13.45 -20.96
C PRO A 251 0.81 14.05 -19.83
N GLN A 252 -0.51 13.75 -19.78
CA GLN A 252 -1.39 14.28 -18.73
C GLN A 252 -1.13 13.55 -17.40
N PHE A 253 -0.98 12.23 -17.42
CA PHE A 253 -0.61 11.45 -16.26
C PHE A 253 0.74 11.90 -15.69
N ARG A 254 1.73 12.11 -16.56
CA ARG A 254 3.04 12.62 -16.18
C ARG A 254 2.98 14.03 -15.59
N ALA A 255 2.18 14.94 -16.17
CA ALA A 255 2.03 16.30 -15.66
C ALA A 255 1.41 16.30 -14.24
N GLY A 256 0.42 15.45 -13.98
CA GLY A 256 -0.15 15.26 -12.65
C GLY A 256 0.89 14.80 -11.62
N TRP A 257 1.68 13.79 -11.98
CA TRP A 257 2.76 13.29 -11.12
C TRP A 257 3.84 14.36 -10.84
N LEU A 258 4.24 15.14 -11.85
CA LEU A 258 5.21 16.23 -11.67
C LEU A 258 4.66 17.31 -10.72
N LYS A 259 3.38 17.68 -10.87
CA LYS A 259 2.69 18.62 -9.95
C LYS A 259 2.71 18.12 -8.50
N ASN A 260 2.48 16.83 -8.28
CA ASN A 260 2.55 16.21 -6.96
C ASN A 260 3.98 16.29 -6.37
N LYS A 261 4.99 16.01 -7.18
CA LYS A 261 6.41 16.16 -6.75
C LYS A 261 6.76 17.60 -6.38
N GLU A 262 6.32 18.58 -7.17
CA GLU A 262 6.54 20.00 -6.86
C GLU A 262 5.86 20.42 -5.56
N TYR A 263 4.64 19.92 -5.32
CA TYR A 263 3.94 20.17 -4.06
C TYR A 263 4.70 19.57 -2.87
N LEU A 264 5.14 18.33 -3.00
CA LEU A 264 5.88 17.65 -1.93
C LEU A 264 7.22 18.36 -1.64
N ALA A 265 7.93 18.83 -2.66
CA ALA A 265 9.13 19.61 -2.51
C ALA A 265 8.90 20.92 -1.73
N LYS A 266 7.77 21.58 -1.97
CA LYS A 266 7.35 22.80 -1.25
C LYS A 266 6.87 22.52 0.17
N LYS A 267 6.27 21.36 0.41
CA LYS A 267 5.80 20.93 1.73
C LYS A 267 6.95 20.61 2.67
N TYR A 268 8.06 20.06 2.14
CA TYR A 268 9.24 19.65 2.90
C TYR A 268 10.55 20.34 2.38
N PRO A 269 10.63 21.68 2.36
CA PRO A 269 11.71 22.40 1.67
C PRO A 269 13.07 22.24 2.35
N HIS A 270 13.10 21.89 3.64
CA HIS A 270 14.32 21.78 4.44
C HIS A 270 14.69 20.33 4.75
N ASP A 271 13.91 19.35 4.29
CA ASP A 271 14.23 17.95 4.44
C ASP A 271 15.14 17.48 3.31
N THR A 272 16.42 17.35 3.63
CA THR A 272 17.45 16.96 2.67
C THR A 272 17.17 15.59 2.04
N LEU A 273 16.66 14.62 2.82
CA LEU A 273 16.37 13.27 2.31
C LEU A 273 15.19 13.27 1.36
N VAL A 274 14.14 14.05 1.66
CA VAL A 274 13.00 14.24 0.76
C VAL A 274 13.46 14.92 -0.54
N GLN A 275 14.28 15.97 -0.45
CA GLN A 275 14.81 16.66 -1.63
C GLN A 275 15.69 15.74 -2.49
N LEU A 276 16.54 14.92 -1.88
CA LEU A 276 17.33 13.90 -2.59
C LEU A 276 16.46 12.87 -3.28
N TRP A 277 15.42 12.34 -2.58
CA TRP A 277 14.49 11.40 -3.19
C TRP A 277 13.76 11.98 -4.39
N LEU A 278 13.26 13.21 -4.28
CA LEU A 278 12.55 13.90 -5.35
C LEU A 278 13.41 14.15 -6.60
N THR A 279 14.71 14.37 -6.42
CA THR A 279 15.66 14.74 -7.49
C THR A 279 16.47 13.57 -8.02
N LYS A 280 16.90 12.65 -7.16
CA LYS A 280 17.84 11.56 -7.48
C LYS A 280 17.25 10.16 -7.30
N GLY A 281 16.11 10.03 -6.59
CA GLY A 281 15.43 8.76 -6.32
C GLY A 281 15.71 8.16 -4.95
N GLY A 282 14.94 7.10 -4.61
CA GLY A 282 14.94 6.50 -3.28
C GLY A 282 16.28 5.87 -2.88
N TRP A 283 17.01 5.32 -3.83
CA TRP A 283 18.34 4.78 -3.59
C TRP A 283 19.32 5.83 -3.04
N VAL A 284 19.40 6.99 -3.71
CA VAL A 284 20.30 8.07 -3.28
C VAL A 284 19.86 8.68 -1.96
N ALA A 285 18.55 8.81 -1.71
CA ALA A 285 18.05 9.30 -0.44
C ALA A 285 18.42 8.39 0.75
N ASN A 286 18.59 7.10 0.51
CA ASN A 286 19.04 6.14 1.52
C ASN A 286 20.58 5.98 1.58
N HIS A 287 21.30 6.52 0.57
CA HIS A 287 22.75 6.60 0.51
C HIS A 287 23.18 8.04 0.19
N PRO A 288 23.00 9.01 1.13
CA PRO A 288 23.26 10.43 0.86
C PRO A 288 24.69 10.73 0.37
N GLU A 289 25.66 9.92 0.77
CA GLU A 289 27.05 9.99 0.32
C GLU A 289 27.23 9.83 -1.18
N LEU A 290 26.33 9.10 -1.83
CA LEU A 290 26.38 8.92 -3.30
C LEU A 290 25.88 10.15 -4.07
N ALA A 291 25.22 11.11 -3.40
CA ALA A 291 24.76 12.34 -4.02
C ALA A 291 25.94 13.27 -4.38
N GLU A 292 27.02 13.24 -3.61
CA GLU A 292 28.24 14.02 -3.84
C GLU A 292 29.00 13.51 -5.07
N GLU A 293 29.05 12.18 -5.27
CA GLU A 293 29.68 11.54 -6.42
C GLU A 293 28.89 11.74 -7.74
N ALA A 294 27.57 11.80 -7.66
CA ALA A 294 26.70 11.98 -8.83
C ALA A 294 26.59 13.45 -9.29
N GLY A 295 27.15 14.39 -8.56
CA GLY A 295 27.17 15.82 -8.87
C GLY A 295 28.46 16.29 -9.60
N GLN A 296 29.42 15.40 -9.82
CA GLN A 296 30.62 15.60 -10.63
C GLN A 296 30.40 15.05 -12.06
#